data_fe58b1534297238168c7c7a2f2cfaba4
#
_entry.id   fe58b1534297238168c7c7a2f2cfaba4
#
_cell.length_a   1.000
_cell.length_b   1.000
_cell.length_c   1.000
_cell.angle_alpha   90.00
_cell.angle_beta   90.00
_cell.angle_gamma   90.00
#
_symmetry.space_group_name_H-M   'P 1'
#
loop_
_entity.id
_entity.type
_entity.pdbx_description
1 polymer ?
#
loop_
_entity_poly.entity_id
_entity_poly.type
_entity_poly.pdbx_seq_one_letter_code
_entity_poly.pdbx_strand_id
1 'polypeptide(L)'
;QGLPWTEETFAPTKTLGAPLAEYGERSPFETGVVRYISPNLRTRHSGASFAPLEKLEGVITPNGLHFERHHAGAPQVDPRHYRLVIHGMVERPLVLTLEDLKRFPSVTRTYFIECAGNGQNGYRNPPDPELTATRSRGLASNASWTGVPLALLLKEAGVKPGARWLIPEGMDAAMYTRSLPLEKAMEDVLVAYAQNGEALRPEQGYPVRLVVPGWEG
;
A
#
# COMPACT_ATOMS: atom_id res chain seq x y z
N GLN A 1 37.95 30.75 20.77
CA GLN A 1 36.81 30.29 20.00
C GLN A 1 35.80 29.75 21.00
N GLY A 2 34.58 30.33 21.07
CA GLY A 2 33.48 29.83 21.93
C GLY A 2 33.08 28.42 21.51
N LEU A 3 32.52 27.66 22.45
CA LEU A 3 31.98 26.33 22.16
C LEU A 3 30.84 26.42 21.12
N PRO A 4 30.69 25.46 20.20
CA PRO A 4 29.67 25.49 19.14
C PRO A 4 28.25 25.21 19.62
N TRP A 5 27.99 25.23 20.91
CA TRP A 5 26.68 25.00 21.51
C TRP A 5 26.32 26.08 22.53
N THR A 6 25.04 26.32 22.67
CA THR A 6 24.44 27.29 23.57
C THR A 6 23.64 26.56 24.70
N GLU A 7 23.17 27.30 25.69
CA GLU A 7 22.25 26.74 26.70
C GLU A 7 20.99 26.16 26.07
N GLU A 8 20.48 26.72 24.99
CA GLU A 8 19.32 26.25 24.24
C GLU A 8 19.55 24.84 23.67
N THR A 9 20.78 24.50 23.22
CA THR A 9 21.15 23.16 22.75
C THR A 9 20.91 22.09 23.82
N PHE A 10 21.04 22.43 25.10
CA PHE A 10 20.85 21.50 26.22
C PHE A 10 19.49 21.63 26.92
N ALA A 11 18.62 22.52 26.47
CA ALA A 11 17.30 22.71 27.08
C ALA A 11 16.50 21.40 27.23
N PRO A 12 16.48 20.50 26.23
CA PRO A 12 15.77 19.21 26.36
C PRO A 12 16.29 18.31 27.49
N THR A 13 17.55 18.46 27.91
CA THR A 13 18.12 17.65 29.02
C THR A 13 17.63 18.07 30.39
N LYS A 14 16.98 19.23 30.49
CA LYS A 14 16.49 19.82 31.73
C LYS A 14 14.97 19.62 31.96
N THR A 15 14.27 19.00 31.03
CA THR A 15 12.83 18.78 31.06
C THR A 15 12.47 17.33 30.82
N LEU A 16 11.42 16.84 31.48
CA LEU A 16 10.90 15.51 31.20
C LEU A 16 10.31 15.45 29.80
N GLY A 17 10.54 14.33 29.12
CA GLY A 17 9.90 14.03 27.83
C GLY A 17 8.41 13.68 27.97
N ALA A 18 7.78 13.35 26.86
CA ALA A 18 6.41 12.86 26.84
C ALA A 18 6.27 11.51 27.57
N PRO A 19 5.11 11.24 28.20
CA PRO A 19 4.80 9.92 28.77
C PRO A 19 4.86 8.81 27.70
N LEU A 20 4.93 7.56 28.18
CA LEU A 20 4.84 6.38 27.32
C LEU A 20 3.46 6.36 26.61
N ALA A 21 3.48 6.02 25.33
CA ALA A 21 2.28 5.82 24.51
C ALA A 21 2.18 4.36 24.04
N GLU A 22 0.96 3.86 23.90
CA GLU A 22 0.70 2.49 23.41
C GLU A 22 1.09 2.31 21.93
N TYR A 23 0.98 3.38 21.15
CA TYR A 23 1.41 3.41 19.74
C TYR A 23 2.25 4.66 19.49
N GLY A 24 3.41 4.49 18.88
CA GLY A 24 4.36 5.57 18.65
C GLY A 24 3.86 6.59 17.63
N GLU A 25 4.14 7.84 17.88
CA GLU A 25 3.83 8.95 16.98
C GLU A 25 5.11 9.51 16.36
N ARG A 26 4.96 10.22 15.24
CA ARG A 26 6.08 10.94 14.65
C ARG A 26 6.48 12.12 15.54
N SER A 27 7.76 12.51 15.45
CA SER A 27 8.20 13.76 16.04
C SER A 27 7.29 14.92 15.61
N PRO A 28 6.87 15.80 16.54
CA PRO A 28 6.10 17.00 16.20
C PRO A 28 6.86 17.96 15.26
N PHE A 29 8.17 17.80 15.16
CA PHE A 29 9.02 18.60 14.24
C PHE A 29 9.02 18.07 12.81
N GLU A 30 8.48 16.86 12.57
CA GLU A 30 8.38 16.23 11.25
C GLU A 30 7.00 16.41 10.59
N THR A 31 6.23 17.40 11.02
CA THR A 31 4.87 17.68 10.48
C THR A 31 4.90 18.09 9.00
N GLY A 32 6.03 18.56 8.49
CA GLY A 32 6.24 18.91 7.08
C GLY A 32 6.44 17.71 6.15
N VAL A 33 6.65 16.50 6.69
CA VAL A 33 6.79 15.26 5.90
C VAL A 33 5.42 14.61 5.77
N VAL A 34 4.69 15.01 4.74
CA VAL A 34 3.31 14.55 4.46
C VAL A 34 3.14 14.23 2.98
N ARG A 35 2.13 13.39 2.68
CA ARG A 35 1.73 13.13 1.29
C ARG A 35 1.22 14.41 0.63
N TYR A 36 1.50 14.58 -0.65
CA TYR A 36 0.86 15.61 -1.46
C TYR A 36 -0.50 15.09 -1.95
N ILE A 37 -1.56 15.78 -1.58
CA ILE A 37 -2.92 15.45 -2.06
C ILE A 37 -3.19 16.26 -3.32
N SER A 38 -3.53 15.59 -4.42
CA SER A 38 -3.89 16.28 -5.66
C SER A 38 -5.11 17.18 -5.45
N PRO A 39 -5.04 18.49 -5.78
CA PRO A 39 -6.17 19.39 -5.64
C PRO A 39 -7.29 19.12 -6.64
N ASN A 40 -7.02 18.39 -7.72
CA ASN A 40 -7.95 18.09 -8.79
C ASN A 40 -8.80 16.85 -8.47
N LEU A 41 -9.42 16.82 -7.30
CA LEU A 41 -10.33 15.76 -6.91
C LEU A 41 -11.69 15.96 -7.60
N ARG A 42 -12.18 14.94 -8.31
CA ARG A 42 -13.55 14.96 -8.84
C ARG A 42 -14.58 14.87 -7.73
N THR A 43 -14.27 14.11 -6.68
CA THR A 43 -15.05 13.97 -5.43
C THR A 43 -14.11 13.79 -4.26
N ARG A 44 -14.62 13.88 -3.01
CA ARG A 44 -13.84 13.59 -1.80
C ARG A 44 -13.38 12.13 -1.70
N HIS A 45 -13.99 11.23 -2.47
CA HIS A 45 -13.74 9.79 -2.43
C HIS A 45 -12.94 9.29 -3.64
N SER A 46 -12.67 10.13 -4.62
CA SER A 46 -11.90 9.75 -5.81
C SER A 46 -10.75 10.71 -6.02
N GLY A 47 -9.54 10.21 -5.91
CA GLY A 47 -8.35 11.04 -6.02
C GLY A 47 -7.06 10.27 -5.80
N ALA A 48 -5.98 11.02 -5.66
CA ALA A 48 -4.66 10.49 -5.41
C ALA A 48 -3.94 11.32 -4.35
N SER A 49 -3.19 10.65 -3.49
CA SER A 49 -2.16 11.25 -2.66
C SER A 49 -0.80 10.66 -3.02
N PHE A 50 0.22 11.50 -3.07
CA PHE A 50 1.55 11.18 -3.58
C PHE A 50 2.52 11.04 -2.42
N ALA A 51 3.35 10.00 -2.43
CA ALA A 51 4.44 9.84 -1.48
C ALA A 51 5.45 10.98 -1.63
N PRO A 52 5.94 11.58 -0.53
CA PRO A 52 6.85 12.73 -0.57
C PRO A 52 8.29 12.28 -0.85
N LEU A 53 8.57 11.87 -2.10
CA LEU A 53 9.80 11.18 -2.50
C LEU A 53 11.08 11.91 -2.10
N GLU A 54 11.11 13.24 -2.21
CA GLU A 54 12.27 14.07 -1.86
C GLU A 54 12.49 14.24 -0.34
N LYS A 55 11.55 13.73 0.49
CA LYS A 55 11.59 13.82 1.95
C LYS A 55 11.65 12.45 2.64
N LEU A 56 11.72 11.38 1.86
CA LEU A 56 11.83 10.04 2.40
C LEU A 56 13.28 9.71 2.76
N GLU A 57 13.45 9.04 3.89
CA GLU A 57 14.73 8.50 4.32
C GLU A 57 14.78 6.98 4.07
N GLY A 58 15.84 6.53 3.41
CA GLY A 58 16.02 5.10 3.09
C GLY A 58 15.14 4.60 1.95
N VAL A 59 14.94 3.27 1.89
CA VAL A 59 14.30 2.59 0.75
C VAL A 59 12.86 2.14 1.02
N ILE A 60 12.41 2.17 2.26
CA ILE A 60 11.05 1.76 2.65
C ILE A 60 10.21 3.01 2.90
N THR A 61 9.07 3.10 2.23
CA THR A 61 8.09 4.16 2.47
C THR A 61 7.28 3.82 3.72
N PRO A 62 7.27 4.68 4.76
CA PRO A 62 6.41 4.49 5.93
C PRO A 62 4.94 4.35 5.53
N ASN A 63 4.15 3.52 6.24
CA ASN A 63 2.76 3.25 5.89
C ASN A 63 1.92 4.53 5.77
N GLY A 64 2.10 5.49 6.66
CA GLY A 64 1.39 6.77 6.63
C GLY A 64 1.82 7.72 5.49
N LEU A 65 2.91 7.42 4.77
CA LEU A 65 3.42 8.20 3.63
C LEU A 65 3.33 7.44 2.31
N HIS A 66 2.89 6.17 2.33
CA HIS A 66 2.64 5.39 1.14
C HIS A 66 1.56 6.05 0.28
N PHE A 67 1.76 6.12 -1.03
CA PHE A 67 0.78 6.75 -1.92
C PHE A 67 -0.59 6.07 -1.86
N GLU A 68 -1.61 6.81 -2.24
CA GLU A 68 -2.99 6.30 -2.39
C GLU A 68 -3.54 6.65 -3.78
N ARG A 69 -4.39 5.78 -4.30
CA ARG A 69 -5.22 6.06 -5.46
C ARG A 69 -6.56 5.37 -5.31
N HIS A 70 -7.60 6.17 -5.10
CA HIS A 70 -8.96 5.68 -4.87
C HIS A 70 -9.92 6.12 -5.99
N HIS A 71 -10.89 5.26 -6.29
CA HIS A 71 -12.02 5.55 -7.16
C HIS A 71 -13.31 5.78 -6.38
N ALA A 72 -13.43 5.18 -5.20
CA ALA A 72 -14.60 5.28 -4.31
C ALA A 72 -14.24 5.44 -2.83
N GLY A 73 -13.00 5.88 -2.53
CA GLY A 73 -12.48 6.05 -1.17
C GLY A 73 -11.91 4.76 -0.59
N ALA A 74 -11.32 4.88 0.61
CA ALA A 74 -10.82 3.73 1.36
C ALA A 74 -11.98 3.06 2.11
N PRO A 75 -12.27 1.78 1.87
CA PRO A 75 -13.40 1.11 2.51
C PRO A 75 -13.10 0.83 4.00
N GLN A 76 -14.15 0.87 4.82
CA GLN A 76 -14.12 0.47 6.22
C GLN A 76 -14.58 -0.99 6.32
N VAL A 77 -13.65 -1.94 6.16
CA VAL A 77 -13.97 -3.38 6.15
C VAL A 77 -13.79 -3.96 7.54
N ASP A 78 -14.86 -4.51 8.14
CA ASP A 78 -14.74 -5.31 9.36
C ASP A 78 -14.14 -6.70 8.99
N PRO A 79 -12.96 -7.05 9.53
CA PRO A 79 -12.28 -8.30 9.16
C PRO A 79 -13.10 -9.56 9.53
N ARG A 80 -14.03 -9.48 10.47
CA ARG A 80 -14.93 -10.58 10.83
C ARG A 80 -15.87 -10.93 9.68
N HIS A 81 -16.24 -9.95 8.87
CA HIS A 81 -17.13 -10.09 7.71
C HIS A 81 -16.39 -10.22 6.38
N TYR A 82 -15.06 -10.00 6.39
CA TYR A 82 -14.25 -10.16 5.18
C TYR A 82 -14.21 -11.62 4.73
N ARG A 83 -14.30 -11.83 3.42
CA ARG A 83 -14.10 -13.13 2.78
C ARG A 83 -13.29 -12.97 1.49
N LEU A 84 -12.23 -13.77 1.37
CA LEU A 84 -11.55 -13.97 0.09
C LEU A 84 -12.24 -15.15 -0.61
N VAL A 85 -12.76 -14.89 -1.80
CA VAL A 85 -13.43 -15.92 -2.60
C VAL A 85 -12.58 -16.25 -3.82
N ILE A 86 -12.29 -17.53 -4.01
CA ILE A 86 -11.63 -18.06 -5.22
C ILE A 86 -12.59 -19.03 -5.87
N HIS A 87 -13.03 -18.73 -7.09
CA HIS A 87 -14.04 -19.53 -7.80
C HIS A 87 -13.84 -19.48 -9.32
N GLY A 88 -14.72 -20.14 -10.06
CA GLY A 88 -14.69 -20.22 -11.51
C GLY A 88 -14.03 -21.52 -12.00
N MET A 89 -12.99 -21.44 -12.78
CA MET A 89 -12.29 -22.63 -13.34
C MET A 89 -11.38 -23.30 -12.31
N VAL A 90 -11.96 -23.72 -11.17
CA VAL A 90 -11.29 -24.47 -10.08
C VAL A 90 -12.08 -25.72 -9.75
N GLU A 91 -11.41 -26.74 -9.19
CA GLU A 91 -12.06 -27.96 -8.72
C GLU A 91 -12.88 -27.70 -7.44
N ARG A 92 -12.32 -26.90 -6.53
CA ARG A 92 -12.92 -26.57 -5.25
C ARG A 92 -12.92 -25.04 -5.06
N PRO A 93 -14.08 -24.38 -5.17
CA PRO A 93 -14.18 -22.99 -4.76
C PRO A 93 -13.78 -22.81 -3.30
N LEU A 94 -12.99 -21.79 -3.00
CA LEU A 94 -12.55 -21.44 -1.65
C LEU A 94 -13.24 -20.17 -1.18
N VAL A 95 -13.66 -20.19 0.08
CA VAL A 95 -14.15 -19.00 0.80
C VAL A 95 -13.35 -18.94 2.10
N LEU A 96 -12.42 -17.98 2.18
CA LEU A 96 -11.47 -17.88 3.28
C LEU A 96 -11.73 -16.63 4.10
N THR A 97 -11.75 -16.78 5.41
CA THR A 97 -11.64 -15.66 6.35
C THR A 97 -10.20 -15.15 6.40
N LEU A 98 -9.98 -14.01 7.04
CA LEU A 98 -8.62 -13.53 7.32
C LEU A 98 -7.82 -14.55 8.17
N GLU A 99 -8.47 -15.16 9.14
CA GLU A 99 -7.84 -16.16 10.02
C GLU A 99 -7.51 -17.46 9.28
N ASP A 100 -8.37 -17.90 8.34
CA ASP A 100 -8.05 -19.03 7.47
C ASP A 100 -6.85 -18.74 6.59
N LEU A 101 -6.79 -17.53 6.02
CA LEU A 101 -5.66 -17.09 5.21
C LEU A 101 -4.34 -17.12 6.01
N LYS A 102 -4.34 -16.65 7.24
CA LYS A 102 -3.15 -16.64 8.12
C LYS A 102 -2.65 -18.02 8.52
N ARG A 103 -3.43 -19.09 8.32
CA ARG A 103 -2.98 -20.48 8.55
C ARG A 103 -2.15 -21.04 7.41
N PHE A 104 -2.20 -20.43 6.24
CA PHE A 104 -1.33 -20.83 5.13
C PHE A 104 0.11 -20.36 5.36
N PRO A 105 1.10 -21.06 4.78
CA PRO A 105 2.48 -20.58 4.79
C PRO A 105 2.57 -19.17 4.21
N SER A 106 3.17 -18.26 4.97
CA SER A 106 3.34 -16.87 4.56
C SER A 106 4.79 -16.55 4.24
N VAL A 107 5.00 -15.53 3.45
CA VAL A 107 6.32 -14.97 3.15
C VAL A 107 6.28 -13.46 3.32
N THR A 108 7.45 -12.87 3.59
CA THR A 108 7.66 -11.43 3.57
C THR A 108 8.58 -11.07 2.42
N ARG A 109 8.18 -10.11 1.60
CA ARG A 109 8.93 -9.61 0.44
C ARG A 109 8.88 -8.10 0.38
N THR A 110 9.97 -7.50 -0.07
CA THR A 110 10.03 -6.07 -0.34
C THR A 110 9.74 -5.84 -1.81
N TYR A 111 8.65 -5.13 -2.10
CA TYR A 111 8.24 -4.76 -3.44
C TYR A 111 7.80 -3.31 -3.47
N PHE A 112 8.12 -2.60 -4.55
CA PHE A 112 7.46 -1.34 -4.82
C PHE A 112 6.15 -1.57 -5.59
N ILE A 113 5.22 -0.64 -5.39
CA ILE A 113 3.98 -0.54 -6.15
C ILE A 113 3.99 0.81 -6.85
N GLU A 114 3.56 0.83 -8.10
CA GLU A 114 3.44 2.03 -8.91
C GLU A 114 2.06 2.06 -9.58
N CYS A 115 1.37 3.18 -9.47
CA CYS A 115 0.11 3.39 -10.17
C CYS A 115 0.37 3.69 -11.65
N ALA A 116 -0.48 3.17 -12.56
CA ALA A 116 -0.45 3.46 -14.00
C ALA A 116 -0.44 4.96 -14.33
N GLY A 117 -1.02 5.79 -13.47
CA GLY A 117 -1.03 7.24 -13.61
C GLY A 117 0.24 7.95 -13.15
N ASN A 118 1.25 7.21 -12.68
CA ASN A 118 2.49 7.83 -12.24
C ASN A 118 3.19 8.53 -13.41
N GLY A 119 3.69 9.74 -13.17
CA GLY A 119 4.37 10.54 -14.20
C GLY A 119 3.47 11.40 -15.08
N GLN A 120 2.14 11.25 -15.05
CA GLN A 120 1.22 12.03 -15.90
C GLN A 120 1.41 13.55 -15.80
N ASN A 121 1.76 14.04 -14.61
CA ASN A 121 1.97 15.47 -14.39
C ASN A 121 3.17 16.04 -15.18
N GLY A 122 4.14 15.18 -15.55
CA GLY A 122 5.28 15.57 -16.39
C GLY A 122 4.93 15.83 -17.85
N TYR A 123 3.75 15.43 -18.31
CA TYR A 123 3.29 15.59 -19.70
C TYR A 123 2.24 16.70 -19.86
N ARG A 124 2.07 17.56 -18.85
CA ARG A 124 1.12 18.69 -18.94
C ARG A 124 1.61 19.73 -19.93
N ASN A 125 0.65 20.33 -20.64
CA ASN A 125 0.91 21.45 -21.54
C ASN A 125 -0.06 22.61 -21.19
N PRO A 126 0.44 23.78 -20.74
CA PRO A 126 1.85 24.11 -20.50
C PRO A 126 2.45 23.30 -19.33
N PRO A 127 3.79 23.14 -19.31
CA PRO A 127 4.47 22.49 -18.20
C PRO A 127 4.18 23.17 -16.87
N ASP A 128 4.12 22.39 -15.79
CA ASP A 128 3.97 22.90 -14.43
C ASP A 128 5.34 23.41 -13.93
N PRO A 129 5.51 24.72 -13.70
CA PRO A 129 6.81 25.29 -13.27
C PRO A 129 7.21 24.86 -11.85
N GLU A 130 6.26 24.37 -11.04
CA GLU A 130 6.48 23.92 -9.67
C GLU A 130 6.46 22.39 -9.55
N LEU A 131 6.74 21.68 -10.64
CA LEU A 131 6.73 20.23 -10.65
C LEU A 131 7.90 19.67 -9.82
N THR A 132 7.58 19.02 -8.70
CA THR A 132 8.55 18.33 -7.83
C THR A 132 8.61 16.84 -8.16
N ALA A 133 9.59 16.12 -7.59
CA ALA A 133 9.65 14.66 -7.69
C ALA A 133 8.39 14.00 -7.12
N THR A 134 7.91 14.48 -5.97
CA THR A 134 6.62 14.06 -5.37
C THR A 134 5.47 14.21 -6.36
N ARG A 135 5.27 15.40 -6.92
CA ARG A 135 4.12 15.68 -7.81
C ARG A 135 4.23 14.97 -9.16
N SER A 136 5.45 14.66 -9.60
CA SER A 136 5.71 13.96 -10.86
C SER A 136 5.64 12.44 -10.72
N ARG A 137 6.29 11.88 -9.69
CA ARG A 137 6.56 10.44 -9.55
C ARG A 137 6.08 9.83 -8.24
N GLY A 138 5.42 10.59 -7.38
CA GLY A 138 5.02 10.15 -6.05
C GLY A 138 3.88 9.12 -5.99
N LEU A 139 3.35 8.67 -7.12
CA LEU A 139 2.45 7.50 -7.17
C LEU A 139 3.24 6.19 -7.27
N ALA A 140 4.37 6.14 -6.58
CA ALA A 140 5.18 4.94 -6.38
C ALA A 140 5.64 4.90 -4.92
N SER A 141 5.65 3.73 -4.31
CA SER A 141 6.10 3.50 -2.94
C SER A 141 6.63 2.09 -2.76
N ASN A 142 7.68 1.95 -1.96
CA ASN A 142 8.28 0.65 -1.66
C ASN A 142 7.94 0.22 -0.23
N ALA A 143 7.57 -1.03 -0.05
CA ALA A 143 7.19 -1.56 1.26
C ALA A 143 7.56 -3.03 1.42
N SER A 144 7.67 -3.46 2.67
CA SER A 144 7.76 -4.87 3.04
C SER A 144 6.36 -5.44 3.18
N TRP A 145 5.99 -6.40 2.36
CA TRP A 145 4.66 -7.03 2.31
C TRP A 145 4.72 -8.44 2.88
N THR A 146 3.81 -8.75 3.80
CA THR A 146 3.65 -10.09 4.36
C THR A 146 2.31 -10.66 3.95
N GLY A 147 2.32 -11.87 3.40
CA GLY A 147 1.10 -12.55 2.95
C GLY A 147 1.34 -13.96 2.45
N VAL A 148 0.31 -14.55 1.89
CA VAL A 148 0.32 -15.90 1.32
C VAL A 148 0.60 -15.80 -0.18
N PRO A 149 1.57 -16.58 -0.73
CA PRO A 149 1.70 -16.69 -2.18
C PRO A 149 0.40 -17.13 -2.83
N LEU A 150 -0.11 -16.37 -3.80
CA LEU A 150 -1.36 -16.69 -4.48
C LEU A 150 -1.33 -18.10 -5.10
N ALA A 151 -0.17 -18.53 -5.56
CA ALA A 151 0.05 -19.87 -6.11
C ALA A 151 -0.35 -21.00 -5.13
N LEU A 152 -0.18 -20.83 -3.81
CA LEU A 152 -0.60 -21.82 -2.82
C LEU A 152 -2.12 -21.94 -2.77
N LEU A 153 -2.82 -20.81 -2.77
CA LEU A 153 -4.28 -20.77 -2.75
C LEU A 153 -4.88 -21.33 -4.03
N LEU A 154 -4.28 -21.03 -5.17
CA LEU A 154 -4.69 -21.55 -6.48
C LEU A 154 -4.47 -23.08 -6.59
N LYS A 155 -3.36 -23.60 -6.05
CA LYS A 155 -3.11 -25.03 -5.94
C LYS A 155 -4.14 -25.71 -5.04
N GLU A 156 -4.46 -25.09 -3.89
CA GLU A 156 -5.49 -25.61 -2.99
C GLU A 156 -6.87 -25.65 -3.62
N ALA A 157 -7.22 -24.61 -4.39
CA ALA A 157 -8.46 -24.58 -5.16
C ALA A 157 -8.51 -25.61 -6.30
N GLY A 158 -7.36 -26.05 -6.79
CA GLY A 158 -7.25 -26.97 -7.94
C GLY A 158 -7.64 -26.30 -9.23
N VAL A 159 -6.76 -25.46 -9.81
CA VAL A 159 -7.03 -24.77 -11.08
C VAL A 159 -7.22 -25.78 -12.20
N LYS A 160 -8.34 -25.69 -12.94
CA LYS A 160 -8.70 -26.60 -14.03
C LYS A 160 -7.85 -26.36 -15.28
N PRO A 161 -7.61 -27.41 -16.07
CA PRO A 161 -6.99 -27.27 -17.39
C PRO A 161 -7.78 -26.27 -18.26
N GLY A 162 -7.04 -25.42 -18.97
CA GLY A 162 -7.63 -24.38 -19.84
C GLY A 162 -7.86 -23.03 -19.17
N ALA A 163 -7.78 -22.91 -17.83
CA ALA A 163 -7.74 -21.62 -17.17
C ALA A 163 -6.47 -20.86 -17.56
N ARG A 164 -6.60 -19.62 -18.02
CA ARG A 164 -5.48 -18.79 -18.46
C ARG A 164 -5.39 -17.45 -17.76
N TRP A 165 -6.48 -16.99 -17.17
CA TRP A 165 -6.61 -15.65 -16.59
C TRP A 165 -7.33 -15.69 -15.27
N LEU A 166 -6.95 -14.79 -14.38
CA LEU A 166 -7.71 -14.41 -13.19
C LEU A 166 -8.27 -13.01 -13.40
N ILE A 167 -9.42 -12.76 -12.77
CA ILE A 167 -10.03 -11.43 -12.66
C ILE A 167 -10.20 -11.13 -11.18
N PRO A 168 -9.14 -10.61 -10.50
CA PRO A 168 -9.30 -10.12 -9.14
C PRO A 168 -10.26 -8.93 -9.11
N GLU A 169 -11.13 -8.91 -8.12
CA GLU A 169 -12.06 -7.82 -7.88
C GLU A 169 -11.93 -7.32 -6.45
N GLY A 170 -11.88 -6.00 -6.28
CA GLY A 170 -11.80 -5.35 -4.97
C GLY A 170 -13.14 -5.37 -4.25
N MET A 171 -13.10 -5.57 -2.93
CA MET A 171 -14.27 -5.52 -2.04
C MET A 171 -14.53 -4.07 -1.61
N ASP A 172 -14.72 -3.18 -2.57
CA ASP A 172 -15.05 -1.77 -2.34
C ASP A 172 -16.15 -1.30 -3.30
N ALA A 173 -16.64 -0.08 -3.12
CA ALA A 173 -17.70 0.47 -3.96
C ALA A 173 -17.28 0.70 -5.42
N ALA A 174 -15.97 0.68 -5.73
CA ALA A 174 -15.48 0.77 -7.09
C ALA A 174 -15.50 -0.60 -7.80
N MET A 175 -15.49 -1.71 -7.06
CA MET A 175 -15.39 -3.09 -7.58
C MET A 175 -14.31 -3.19 -8.67
N TYR A 176 -13.15 -2.60 -8.36
CA TYR A 176 -12.09 -2.44 -9.35
C TYR A 176 -11.51 -3.79 -9.72
N THR A 177 -11.48 -4.09 -11.02
CA THR A 177 -10.99 -5.35 -11.56
C THR A 177 -9.81 -5.14 -12.50
N ARG A 178 -8.96 -6.16 -12.60
CA ARG A 178 -7.88 -6.28 -13.59
C ARG A 178 -7.77 -7.73 -14.04
N SER A 179 -7.43 -7.93 -15.29
CA SER A 179 -7.08 -9.27 -15.79
C SER A 179 -5.61 -9.55 -15.45
N LEU A 180 -5.36 -10.72 -14.88
CA LEU A 180 -4.02 -11.19 -14.52
C LEU A 180 -3.78 -12.55 -15.17
N PRO A 181 -2.72 -12.74 -15.99
CA PRO A 181 -2.38 -14.06 -16.53
C PRO A 181 -2.16 -15.06 -15.40
N LEU A 182 -2.68 -16.28 -15.56
CA LEU A 182 -2.51 -17.34 -14.57
C LEU A 182 -1.02 -17.64 -14.31
N GLU A 183 -0.20 -17.58 -15.34
CA GLU A 183 1.25 -17.77 -15.24
C GLU A 183 1.86 -16.79 -14.24
N LYS A 184 1.57 -15.49 -14.37
CA LYS A 184 2.00 -14.45 -13.42
C LYS A 184 1.44 -14.68 -12.01
N ALA A 185 0.18 -15.09 -11.91
CA ALA A 185 -0.45 -15.39 -10.62
C ALA A 185 0.23 -16.54 -9.86
N MET A 186 0.83 -17.48 -10.60
CA MET A 186 1.55 -18.65 -10.05
C MET A 186 3.01 -18.36 -9.71
N GLU A 187 3.54 -17.21 -10.09
CA GLU A 187 4.97 -16.87 -9.93
C GLU A 187 5.24 -16.24 -8.55
N ASP A 188 4.92 -14.97 -8.37
CA ASP A 188 5.38 -14.16 -7.23
C ASP A 188 4.29 -13.29 -6.58
N VAL A 189 3.05 -13.43 -7.02
CA VAL A 189 1.92 -12.65 -6.52
C VAL A 189 1.59 -13.03 -5.07
N LEU A 190 1.40 -12.00 -4.23
CA LEU A 190 1.02 -12.18 -2.81
C LEU A 190 -0.42 -11.75 -2.56
N VAL A 191 -1.10 -12.51 -1.73
CA VAL A 191 -2.32 -12.12 -1.01
C VAL A 191 -1.85 -11.59 0.34
N ALA A 192 -1.55 -10.28 0.38
CA ALA A 192 -0.92 -9.63 1.52
C ALA A 192 -1.95 -9.19 2.56
N TYR A 193 -1.63 -9.36 3.84
CA TYR A 193 -2.43 -8.91 4.99
C TYR A 193 -1.64 -8.00 5.95
N ALA A 194 -0.34 -7.80 5.69
CA ALA A 194 0.49 -6.87 6.48
C ALA A 194 1.46 -6.10 5.58
N GLN A 195 1.80 -4.90 6.02
CA GLN A 195 2.72 -3.97 5.37
C GLN A 195 3.64 -3.35 6.42
N ASN A 196 4.95 -3.41 6.20
CA ASN A 196 5.97 -2.85 7.09
C ASN A 196 5.81 -3.27 8.57
N GLY A 197 5.41 -4.54 8.82
CA GLY A 197 5.31 -5.11 10.17
C GLY A 197 4.00 -4.82 10.91
N GLU A 198 3.04 -4.15 10.30
CA GLU A 198 1.70 -3.95 10.86
C GLU A 198 0.59 -4.42 9.89
N ALA A 199 -0.65 -4.50 10.35
CA ALA A 199 -1.79 -4.74 9.47
C ALA A 199 -1.85 -3.65 8.38
N LEU A 200 -2.40 -4.00 7.22
CA LEU A 200 -2.63 -3.01 6.15
C LEU A 200 -3.48 -1.86 6.69
N ARG A 201 -3.20 -0.65 6.26
CA ARG A 201 -4.10 0.47 6.50
C ARG A 201 -5.30 0.42 5.55
N PRO A 202 -6.47 0.97 5.91
CA PRO A 202 -7.65 0.98 5.03
C PRO A 202 -7.34 1.50 3.63
N GLU A 203 -6.58 2.59 3.54
CA GLU A 203 -6.16 3.20 2.28
C GLU A 203 -5.18 2.35 1.47
N GLN A 204 -4.61 1.31 2.08
CA GLN A 204 -3.71 0.36 1.44
C GLN A 204 -4.33 -1.02 1.21
N GLY A 205 -5.64 -1.17 1.45
CA GLY A 205 -6.39 -2.37 1.15
C GLY A 205 -6.64 -3.30 2.35
N TYR A 206 -6.79 -2.75 3.57
CA TYR A 206 -7.19 -3.55 4.74
C TYR A 206 -8.50 -4.31 4.49
N PRO A 207 -8.66 -5.57 4.92
CA PRO A 207 -7.69 -6.38 5.65
C PRO A 207 -6.74 -7.18 4.75
N VAL A 208 -7.00 -7.26 3.44
CA VAL A 208 -6.24 -8.08 2.50
C VAL A 208 -6.19 -7.40 1.14
N ARG A 209 -5.01 -7.37 0.52
CA ARG A 209 -4.83 -6.89 -0.85
C ARG A 209 -4.02 -7.85 -1.69
N LEU A 210 -4.18 -7.78 -2.99
CA LEU A 210 -3.29 -8.41 -3.93
C LEU A 210 -2.07 -7.51 -4.18
N VAL A 211 -0.87 -8.10 -4.16
CA VAL A 211 0.38 -7.44 -4.54
C VAL A 211 0.95 -8.19 -5.74
N VAL A 212 1.07 -7.51 -6.87
CA VAL A 212 1.51 -8.09 -8.15
C VAL A 212 2.83 -7.44 -8.57
N PRO A 213 3.99 -8.02 -8.20
CA PRO A 213 5.29 -7.42 -8.46
C PRO A 213 5.55 -7.22 -9.96
N GLY A 214 6.12 -6.04 -10.31
CA GLY A 214 6.44 -5.71 -11.70
C GLY A 214 5.25 -5.35 -12.58
N TRP A 215 4.04 -5.31 -12.01
CA TRP A 215 2.81 -4.87 -12.67
C TRP A 215 2.27 -3.61 -11.99
N GLU A 216 1.37 -2.92 -12.66
CA GLU A 216 0.72 -1.72 -12.12
C GLU A 216 -0.12 -2.05 -10.89
N GLY A 217 0.01 -1.22 -9.81
CA GLY A 217 -0.69 -1.36 -8.56
C GLY A 217 -2.00 -0.57 -8.45
#